data_924e52f0a9a751d81517cc0957254a06
#
_entry.id   924e52f0a9a751d81517cc0957254a06
#
_cell.length_a   1.000
_cell.length_b   1.000
_cell.length_c   1.000
_cell.angle_alpha   90.00
_cell.angle_beta   90.00
_cell.angle_gamma   90.00
#
_symmetry.space_group_name_H-M   'P 1'
#
loop_
_entity.id
_entity.type
_entity.pdbx_description
1 polymer ?
#
loop_
_entity_poly.entity_id
_entity_poly.type
_entity_poly.pdbx_seq_one_letter_code
_entity_poly.pdbx_strand_id
1 'polypeptide(L)'
;MEKSIESFDVVIVGGGVSGLSAAVYLSNKNYKVALVEQNKILGGRTNSFINNKFGDEVDNGQHVMMGCYFDTLNYLRLIGAIDGCYIQQKLSIVFRLKNNKEFKLQASNLPSPFHILTGILRLKEFTFSEKISLIKVGLVIKNINTDDNYLQNLTVEDWLNSLNQTEKLKKYIWNIISIATLNGSTKNVSALLFIKILKEIFFGKKSNSAMIIPRNGLSKLFVEKGISFIEENGGRVFNQTEITNYKIKRNEISEVSLSNKVKLSTKGLILAIPYYAIKNNPINIFYPKIDFNKHFISSAIITIHLWFEGKWLNEKFVALVDSPLHWIFNHSAIKEDYSQSRQYISIVISGANLLISKSKSEIFNMTIKELEKFYPTSKNHKLLDWKVIKEKRATFSPTIGLDKWRPSAITKMENVFLAGDWTNTQLPATIEGGIKSGFIAAKLFEEKVTTY
;
A
#
# COMPACT_ATOMS: atom_id res chain seq x y z
N MET A 1 -22.32 -31.14 25.66
CA MET A 1 -22.46 -29.71 26.01
C MET A 1 -22.63 -28.94 24.74
N GLU A 2 -23.79 -28.38 24.45
CA GLU A 2 -23.94 -27.38 23.39
C GLU A 2 -23.07 -26.18 23.73
N LYS A 3 -22.08 -25.87 22.87
CA LYS A 3 -21.26 -24.69 23.06
C LYS A 3 -22.16 -23.47 22.91
N SER A 4 -22.11 -22.56 23.87
CA SER A 4 -22.83 -21.29 23.83
C SER A 4 -22.54 -20.54 22.52
N ILE A 5 -23.59 -20.07 21.87
CA ILE A 5 -23.49 -19.18 20.71
C ILE A 5 -23.11 -17.80 21.25
N GLU A 6 -21.96 -17.28 20.83
CA GLU A 6 -21.56 -15.92 21.16
C GLU A 6 -22.21 -14.94 20.16
N SER A 7 -22.71 -13.80 20.65
CA SER A 7 -23.40 -12.81 19.81
C SER A 7 -22.52 -11.59 19.53
N PHE A 8 -22.45 -11.22 18.26
CA PHE A 8 -21.79 -10.01 17.76
C PHE A 8 -22.69 -9.27 16.78
N ASP A 9 -22.54 -7.96 16.68
CA ASP A 9 -23.28 -7.20 15.67
C ASP A 9 -22.77 -7.52 14.28
N VAL A 10 -21.45 -7.65 14.13
CA VAL A 10 -20.81 -7.95 12.85
C VAL A 10 -19.65 -8.95 13.02
N VAL A 11 -19.54 -9.86 12.06
CA VAL A 11 -18.36 -10.71 11.91
C VAL A 11 -17.56 -10.21 10.71
N ILE A 12 -16.25 -9.99 10.90
CA ILE A 12 -15.32 -9.55 9.87
C ILE A 12 -14.32 -10.66 9.62
N VAL A 13 -14.14 -11.08 8.37
CA VAL A 13 -13.28 -12.19 7.96
C VAL A 13 -12.05 -11.65 7.25
N GLY A 14 -10.89 -11.89 7.83
CA GLY A 14 -9.59 -11.43 7.33
C GLY A 14 -9.02 -10.28 8.17
N GLY A 15 -7.89 -10.54 8.82
CA GLY A 15 -7.17 -9.61 9.69
C GLY A 15 -6.16 -8.70 8.99
N GLY A 16 -6.29 -8.49 7.66
CA GLY A 16 -5.51 -7.48 6.92
C GLY A 16 -6.00 -6.06 7.22
N VAL A 17 -5.32 -5.03 6.67
CA VAL A 17 -5.67 -3.61 6.93
C VAL A 17 -7.12 -3.27 6.56
N SER A 18 -7.71 -3.96 5.60
CA SER A 18 -9.12 -3.77 5.23
C SER A 18 -10.07 -4.27 6.31
N GLY A 19 -9.81 -5.46 6.88
CA GLY A 19 -10.62 -5.98 7.99
C GLY A 19 -10.39 -5.23 9.29
N LEU A 20 -9.13 -4.88 9.59
CA LEU A 20 -8.79 -4.07 10.75
C LEU A 20 -9.46 -2.69 10.69
N SER A 21 -9.46 -2.03 9.52
CA SER A 21 -10.09 -0.71 9.39
C SER A 21 -11.62 -0.77 9.51
N ALA A 22 -12.24 -1.81 8.96
CA ALA A 22 -13.68 -2.03 9.16
C ALA A 22 -14.01 -2.28 10.64
N ALA A 23 -13.19 -3.12 11.30
CA ALA A 23 -13.36 -3.43 12.72
C ALA A 23 -13.20 -2.19 13.61
N VAL A 24 -12.13 -1.41 13.41
CA VAL A 24 -11.88 -0.18 14.16
C VAL A 24 -12.99 0.84 13.94
N TYR A 25 -13.46 1.01 12.69
CA TYR A 25 -14.56 1.93 12.40
C TYR A 25 -15.83 1.56 13.17
N LEU A 26 -16.23 0.29 13.12
CA LEU A 26 -17.46 -0.19 13.77
C LEU A 26 -17.31 -0.25 15.30
N SER A 27 -16.15 -0.63 15.83
CA SER A 27 -15.88 -0.56 17.27
C SER A 27 -15.95 0.90 17.79
N ASN A 28 -15.45 1.87 17.02
CA ASN A 28 -15.57 3.30 17.34
C ASN A 28 -17.03 3.82 17.34
N LYS A 29 -17.94 3.06 16.72
CA LYS A 29 -19.39 3.31 16.69
C LYS A 29 -20.16 2.43 17.69
N ASN A 30 -19.47 1.81 18.64
CA ASN A 30 -20.00 0.93 19.68
C ASN A 30 -20.68 -0.37 19.15
N TYR A 31 -20.38 -0.80 17.93
CA TYR A 31 -20.78 -2.14 17.48
C TYR A 31 -19.86 -3.20 18.09
N LYS A 32 -20.46 -4.31 18.54
CA LYS A 32 -19.70 -5.46 19.02
C LYS A 32 -19.17 -6.28 17.85
N VAL A 33 -17.86 -6.21 17.62
CA VAL A 33 -17.17 -6.76 16.44
C VAL A 33 -16.47 -8.06 16.76
N ALA A 34 -16.63 -9.08 15.91
CA ALA A 34 -15.76 -10.25 15.88
C ALA A 34 -14.86 -10.19 14.63
N LEU A 35 -13.54 -10.11 14.80
CA LEU A 35 -12.55 -10.18 13.73
C LEU A 35 -11.94 -11.58 13.68
N VAL A 36 -12.09 -12.29 12.54
CA VAL A 36 -11.62 -13.66 12.35
C VAL A 36 -10.48 -13.71 11.35
N GLU A 37 -9.32 -14.27 11.76
CA GLU A 37 -8.13 -14.43 10.92
C GLU A 37 -7.60 -15.88 11.00
N GLN A 38 -7.37 -16.49 9.83
CA GLN A 38 -6.88 -17.87 9.74
C GLN A 38 -5.43 -18.03 10.19
N ASN A 39 -4.61 -16.99 10.00
CA ASN A 39 -3.19 -17.02 10.35
C ASN A 39 -2.97 -16.63 11.82
N LYS A 40 -1.78 -17.01 12.33
CA LYS A 40 -1.34 -16.61 13.67
C LYS A 40 -1.12 -15.10 13.77
N ILE A 41 -0.59 -14.49 12.71
CA ILE A 41 -0.22 -13.08 12.65
C ILE A 41 -1.21 -12.36 11.75
N LEU A 42 -1.83 -11.31 12.27
CA LEU A 42 -2.69 -10.41 11.52
C LEU A 42 -1.84 -9.42 10.69
N GLY A 43 -2.51 -8.60 9.90
CA GLY A 43 -1.87 -7.56 9.07
C GLY A 43 -1.79 -7.93 7.59
N GLY A 44 -1.87 -9.22 7.26
CA GLY A 44 -1.74 -9.66 5.87
C GLY A 44 -0.43 -9.20 5.24
N ARG A 45 -0.49 -8.27 4.28
CA ARG A 45 0.69 -7.66 3.62
C ARG A 45 1.37 -6.57 4.44
N THR A 46 0.80 -6.14 5.56
CA THR A 46 1.38 -5.13 6.47
C THR A 46 1.86 -5.79 7.75
N ASN A 47 2.81 -6.71 7.65
CA ASN A 47 3.39 -7.37 8.80
C ASN A 47 4.90 -7.13 8.92
N SER A 48 5.40 -7.28 10.13
CA SER A 48 6.81 -7.15 10.47
C SER A 48 7.26 -8.37 11.27
N PHE A 49 8.55 -8.59 11.29
CA PHE A 49 9.18 -9.62 12.13
C PHE A 49 10.48 -9.06 12.71
N ILE A 50 11.02 -9.71 13.74
CA ILE A 50 12.27 -9.29 14.38
C ILE A 50 13.45 -9.97 13.67
N ASN A 51 14.48 -9.19 13.33
CA ASN A 51 15.79 -9.72 12.94
C ASN A 51 16.50 -10.23 14.20
N ASN A 52 16.71 -11.54 14.27
CA ASN A 52 17.27 -12.18 15.47
C ASN A 52 18.71 -11.74 15.77
N LYS A 53 19.45 -11.24 14.78
CA LYS A 53 20.86 -10.85 14.97
C LYS A 53 21.01 -9.49 15.64
N PHE A 54 20.12 -8.55 15.33
CA PHE A 54 20.25 -7.18 15.77
C PHE A 54 19.05 -6.66 16.57
N GLY A 55 17.97 -7.43 16.64
CA GLY A 55 16.72 -7.01 17.28
C GLY A 55 15.91 -5.99 16.50
N ASP A 56 16.31 -5.67 15.25
CA ASP A 56 15.59 -4.71 14.43
C ASP A 56 14.24 -5.27 13.96
N GLU A 57 13.22 -4.45 14.02
CA GLU A 57 11.94 -4.69 13.35
C GLU A 57 12.11 -4.55 11.83
N VAL A 58 11.77 -5.60 11.09
CA VAL A 58 11.89 -5.71 9.64
C VAL A 58 10.51 -5.92 9.04
N ASP A 59 10.10 -5.03 8.15
CA ASP A 59 8.83 -5.16 7.44
C ASP A 59 8.93 -6.17 6.31
N ASN A 60 7.82 -6.85 5.99
CA ASN A 60 7.76 -7.74 4.83
C ASN A 60 7.95 -6.99 3.51
N GLY A 61 7.73 -5.69 3.50
CA GLY A 61 7.99 -4.75 2.41
C GLY A 61 7.97 -3.32 2.93
N GLN A 62 8.78 -2.44 2.33
CA GLN A 62 8.77 -1.03 2.68
C GLN A 62 7.48 -0.38 2.19
N HIS A 63 6.76 0.25 3.07
CA HIS A 63 5.59 1.05 2.74
C HIS A 63 5.86 2.54 2.91
N VAL A 64 5.40 3.30 1.93
CA VAL A 64 5.38 4.77 1.95
C VAL A 64 3.94 5.21 1.76
N MET A 65 3.51 6.11 2.60
CA MET A 65 2.22 6.77 2.49
C MET A 65 2.41 8.21 1.99
N MET A 66 1.34 8.79 1.51
CA MET A 66 1.31 10.19 1.09
C MET A 66 0.32 10.97 1.96
N GLY A 67 0.47 12.27 2.04
CA GLY A 67 -0.46 13.13 2.78
C GLY A 67 -1.90 13.11 2.25
N CYS A 68 -2.13 12.61 1.04
CA CYS A 68 -3.45 12.34 0.46
C CYS A 68 -4.04 10.96 0.86
N TYR A 69 -3.38 10.19 1.71
CA TYR A 69 -3.92 8.93 2.25
C TYR A 69 -4.87 9.23 3.43
N PHE A 70 -6.01 9.82 3.12
CA PHE A 70 -6.94 10.37 4.14
C PHE A 70 -7.51 9.32 5.06
N ASP A 71 -7.93 8.18 4.51
CA ASP A 71 -8.52 7.08 5.27
C ASP A 71 -7.47 6.39 6.13
N THR A 72 -6.26 6.22 5.62
CA THR A 72 -5.12 5.67 6.39
C THR A 72 -4.72 6.57 7.54
N LEU A 73 -4.61 7.88 7.30
CA LEU A 73 -4.28 8.84 8.35
C LEU A 73 -5.39 8.95 9.39
N ASN A 74 -6.65 8.82 8.98
CA ASN A 74 -7.78 8.76 9.90
C ASN A 74 -7.72 7.49 10.76
N TYR A 75 -7.49 6.32 10.16
CA TYR A 75 -7.31 5.07 10.87
C TYR A 75 -6.19 5.17 11.93
N LEU A 76 -5.01 5.67 11.55
CA LEU A 76 -3.88 5.83 12.46
C LEU A 76 -4.17 6.79 13.61
N ARG A 77 -4.96 7.84 13.38
CA ARG A 77 -5.41 8.75 14.47
C ARG A 77 -6.39 8.06 15.41
N LEU A 78 -7.36 7.33 14.87
CA LEU A 78 -8.35 6.59 15.69
C LEU A 78 -7.68 5.62 16.65
N ILE A 79 -6.68 4.88 16.20
CA ILE A 79 -5.96 3.91 17.04
C ILE A 79 -4.77 4.51 17.81
N GLY A 80 -4.58 5.85 17.77
CA GLY A 80 -3.48 6.54 18.48
C GLY A 80 -2.08 6.15 17.99
N ALA A 81 -1.91 5.88 16.67
CA ALA A 81 -0.66 5.40 16.10
C ALA A 81 0.07 6.42 15.20
N ILE A 82 -0.50 7.58 14.94
CA ILE A 82 0.02 8.54 13.94
C ILE A 82 1.44 9.03 14.26
N ASP A 83 1.81 9.15 15.54
CA ASP A 83 3.13 9.60 15.99
C ASP A 83 4.23 8.56 15.66
N GLY A 84 3.87 7.33 15.36
CA GLY A 84 4.76 6.29 14.85
C GLY A 84 5.23 6.52 13.41
N CYS A 85 4.91 7.66 12.79
CA CYS A 85 5.28 8.00 11.43
C CYS A 85 6.24 9.20 11.37
N TYR A 86 7.20 9.13 10.45
CA TYR A 86 7.91 10.31 9.96
C TYR A 86 7.08 11.01 8.89
N ILE A 87 6.68 12.23 9.12
CA ILE A 87 5.87 13.03 8.20
C ILE A 87 6.74 14.17 7.66
N GLN A 88 6.93 14.23 6.33
CA GLN A 88 7.60 15.38 5.72
C GLN A 88 6.77 16.65 5.87
N GLN A 89 7.42 17.76 6.19
CA GLN A 89 6.76 19.08 6.19
C GLN A 89 6.42 19.55 4.77
N LYS A 90 7.23 19.16 3.78
CA LYS A 90 7.06 19.44 2.36
C LYS A 90 7.72 18.35 1.52
N LEU A 91 7.19 18.07 0.35
CA LEU A 91 7.78 17.11 -0.57
C LEU A 91 9.25 17.44 -0.84
N SER A 92 10.11 16.47 -0.60
CA SER A 92 11.54 16.56 -0.89
C SER A 92 12.05 15.17 -1.24
N ILE A 93 12.47 14.98 -2.50
CA ILE A 93 12.97 13.71 -3.02
C ILE A 93 14.35 13.95 -3.64
N VAL A 94 15.32 13.16 -3.21
CA VAL A 94 16.64 13.07 -3.85
C VAL A 94 16.58 11.98 -4.92
N PHE A 95 16.95 12.31 -6.12
CA PHE A 95 17.11 11.41 -7.24
C PHE A 95 18.59 11.16 -7.48
N ARG A 96 19.04 9.95 -7.23
CA ARG A 96 20.43 9.55 -7.37
C ARG A 96 20.67 8.94 -8.75
N LEU A 97 21.70 9.45 -9.42
CA LEU A 97 22.23 8.97 -10.67
C LEU A 97 23.52 8.17 -10.40
N LYS A 98 23.97 7.38 -11.37
CA LYS A 98 25.25 6.69 -11.31
C LYS A 98 26.42 7.68 -11.09
N ASN A 99 27.53 7.19 -10.57
CA ASN A 99 28.73 7.98 -10.27
C ASN A 99 28.49 9.11 -9.26
N ASN A 100 27.65 8.83 -8.27
CA ASN A 100 27.35 9.72 -7.14
C ASN A 100 26.75 11.09 -7.52
N LYS A 101 26.20 11.22 -8.74
CA LYS A 101 25.47 12.42 -9.17
C LYS A 101 24.04 12.40 -8.62
N GLU A 102 23.46 13.57 -8.40
CA GLU A 102 22.09 13.69 -7.92
C GLU A 102 21.40 14.97 -8.39
N PHE A 103 20.08 14.94 -8.36
CA PHE A 103 19.25 16.14 -8.39
C PHE A 103 18.12 16.00 -7.37
N LYS A 104 17.54 17.13 -6.97
CA LYS A 104 16.54 17.17 -5.91
C LYS A 104 15.28 17.89 -6.34
N LEU A 105 14.14 17.21 -6.26
CA LEU A 105 12.84 17.87 -6.34
C LEU A 105 12.43 18.27 -4.93
N GLN A 106 12.32 19.58 -4.70
CA GLN A 106 11.92 20.13 -3.41
C GLN A 106 10.81 21.16 -3.59
N ALA A 107 9.66 20.87 -3.02
CA ALA A 107 8.52 21.78 -2.98
C ALA A 107 8.84 23.03 -2.13
N SER A 108 8.27 24.18 -2.51
CA SER A 108 8.34 25.42 -1.72
C SER A 108 7.22 25.47 -0.66
N ASN A 109 7.18 26.58 0.08
CA ASN A 109 6.10 26.85 1.04
C ASN A 109 4.84 27.48 0.42
N LEU A 110 4.82 27.71 -0.87
CA LEU A 110 3.68 28.25 -1.59
C LEU A 110 2.46 27.28 -1.53
N PRO A 111 1.24 27.78 -1.68
CA PRO A 111 0.07 26.91 -1.78
C PRO A 111 0.11 26.05 -3.06
N SER A 112 -0.68 24.97 -3.06
CA SER A 112 -0.87 24.13 -4.25
C SER A 112 -1.51 24.93 -5.38
N PRO A 113 -1.08 24.71 -6.65
CA PRO A 113 -0.03 23.82 -7.12
C PRO A 113 1.35 24.48 -7.20
N PHE A 114 1.48 25.76 -6.82
CA PHE A 114 2.71 26.57 -6.97
C PHE A 114 3.91 26.00 -6.20
N HIS A 115 3.67 25.26 -5.11
CA HIS A 115 4.73 24.59 -4.34
C HIS A 115 5.54 23.59 -5.17
N ILE A 116 4.89 22.81 -6.06
CA ILE A 116 5.55 21.87 -6.96
C ILE A 116 6.14 22.60 -8.19
N LEU A 117 5.41 23.57 -8.73
CA LEU A 117 5.87 24.38 -9.86
C LEU A 117 7.26 24.98 -9.59
N THR A 118 7.45 25.60 -8.44
CA THR A 118 8.75 26.18 -8.05
C THR A 118 9.82 25.09 -7.86
N GLY A 119 9.44 23.89 -7.40
CA GLY A 119 10.33 22.74 -7.32
C GLY A 119 10.82 22.31 -8.71
N ILE A 120 9.92 22.21 -9.69
CA ILE A 120 10.25 21.86 -11.09
C ILE A 120 11.18 22.90 -11.70
N LEU A 121 10.90 24.18 -11.53
CA LEU A 121 11.74 25.25 -12.09
C LEU A 121 13.18 25.24 -11.56
N ARG A 122 13.40 24.75 -10.34
CA ARG A 122 14.72 24.63 -9.69
C ARG A 122 15.50 23.37 -10.07
N LEU A 123 14.91 22.42 -10.81
CA LEU A 123 15.60 21.21 -11.24
C LEU A 123 16.74 21.56 -12.21
N LYS A 124 17.99 21.38 -11.77
CA LYS A 124 19.17 21.70 -12.57
C LYS A 124 19.47 20.68 -13.66
N GLU A 125 18.98 19.45 -13.48
CA GLU A 125 19.21 18.31 -14.39
C GLU A 125 18.49 18.47 -15.73
N PHE A 126 17.45 19.31 -15.81
CA PHE A 126 16.59 19.45 -16.98
C PHE A 126 16.76 20.82 -17.65
N THR A 127 16.66 20.80 -18.98
CA THR A 127 16.63 22.04 -19.79
C THR A 127 15.36 22.86 -19.51
N PHE A 128 15.35 24.12 -19.89
CA PHE A 128 14.16 24.96 -19.72
C PHE A 128 12.95 24.40 -20.49
N SER A 129 13.16 23.89 -21.70
CA SER A 129 12.12 23.27 -22.52
C SER A 129 11.52 22.04 -21.82
N GLU A 130 12.35 21.17 -21.20
CA GLU A 130 11.88 20.02 -20.45
C GLU A 130 11.07 20.41 -19.21
N LYS A 131 11.48 21.48 -18.50
CA LYS A 131 10.71 22.02 -17.36
C LYS A 131 9.35 22.55 -17.79
N ILE A 132 9.28 23.29 -18.90
CA ILE A 132 8.01 23.75 -19.46
C ILE A 132 7.14 22.57 -19.89
N SER A 133 7.73 21.51 -20.44
CA SER A 133 7.02 20.29 -20.82
C SER A 133 6.41 19.61 -19.60
N LEU A 134 7.12 19.48 -18.47
CA LEU A 134 6.58 18.97 -17.20
C LEU A 134 5.41 19.83 -16.69
N ILE A 135 5.53 21.16 -16.76
CA ILE A 135 4.48 22.09 -16.33
C ILE A 135 3.22 21.93 -17.20
N LYS A 136 3.38 21.78 -18.52
CA LYS A 136 2.25 21.51 -19.43
C LYS A 136 1.52 20.24 -19.06
N VAL A 137 2.23 19.16 -18.74
CA VAL A 137 1.59 17.92 -18.25
C VAL A 137 0.82 18.19 -16.97
N GLY A 138 1.37 18.95 -16.02
CA GLY A 138 0.67 19.36 -14.81
C GLY A 138 -0.64 20.11 -15.10
N LEU A 139 -0.64 21.03 -16.07
CA LEU A 139 -1.85 21.74 -16.49
C LEU A 139 -2.89 20.81 -17.12
N VAL A 140 -2.44 19.85 -17.94
CA VAL A 140 -3.32 18.81 -18.50
C VAL A 140 -3.96 18.00 -17.37
N ILE A 141 -3.16 17.49 -16.41
CA ILE A 141 -3.68 16.72 -15.26
C ILE A 141 -4.73 17.52 -14.49
N LYS A 142 -4.49 18.81 -14.25
CA LYS A 142 -5.43 19.66 -13.51
C LYS A 142 -6.79 19.74 -14.19
N ASN A 143 -6.83 19.88 -15.52
CA ASN A 143 -8.02 20.22 -16.30
C ASN A 143 -8.69 19.01 -16.95
N ILE A 144 -8.01 17.85 -17.03
CA ILE A 144 -8.52 16.66 -17.72
C ILE A 144 -9.75 16.10 -17.02
N ASN A 145 -10.78 15.76 -17.80
CA ASN A 145 -11.90 15.00 -17.29
C ASN A 145 -11.50 13.52 -17.15
N THR A 146 -11.53 13.01 -15.94
CA THR A 146 -11.19 11.60 -15.64
C THR A 146 -12.30 10.61 -15.99
N ASP A 147 -13.48 11.08 -16.44
CA ASP A 147 -14.57 10.24 -16.93
C ASP A 147 -14.49 10.03 -18.44
N ASP A 148 -13.49 10.61 -19.11
CA ASP A 148 -13.28 10.45 -20.54
C ASP A 148 -12.88 9.01 -20.88
N ASN A 149 -13.66 8.39 -21.76
CA ASN A 149 -13.42 7.04 -22.25
C ASN A 149 -12.07 6.87 -22.97
N TYR A 150 -11.53 7.94 -23.55
CA TYR A 150 -10.22 7.92 -24.19
C TYR A 150 -9.12 7.48 -23.22
N LEU A 151 -9.10 8.01 -22.00
CA LEU A 151 -8.11 7.66 -20.98
C LEU A 151 -8.18 6.21 -20.50
N GLN A 152 -9.34 5.58 -20.61
CA GLN A 152 -9.55 4.19 -20.17
C GLN A 152 -8.75 3.18 -21.01
N ASN A 153 -8.37 3.57 -22.24
CA ASN A 153 -7.68 2.70 -23.20
C ASN A 153 -6.20 3.02 -23.38
N LEU A 154 -5.64 3.94 -22.60
CA LEU A 154 -4.24 4.34 -22.70
C LEU A 154 -3.39 3.78 -21.56
N THR A 155 -2.16 3.37 -21.92
CA THR A 155 -1.09 3.23 -20.94
C THR A 155 -0.56 4.61 -20.54
N VAL A 156 0.15 4.68 -19.41
CA VAL A 156 0.87 5.91 -19.03
C VAL A 156 1.88 6.30 -20.12
N GLU A 157 2.55 5.34 -20.75
CA GLU A 157 3.49 5.58 -21.85
C GLU A 157 2.81 6.22 -23.04
N ASP A 158 1.66 5.70 -23.50
CA ASP A 158 0.91 6.25 -24.62
C ASP A 158 0.44 7.68 -24.33
N TRP A 159 -0.08 7.92 -23.13
CA TRP A 159 -0.49 9.25 -22.69
C TRP A 159 0.67 10.25 -22.65
N LEU A 160 1.83 9.85 -22.12
CA LEU A 160 3.02 10.71 -22.08
C LEU A 160 3.56 11.00 -23.48
N ASN A 161 3.49 10.02 -24.41
CA ASN A 161 3.85 10.20 -25.81
C ASN A 161 2.93 11.21 -26.50
N SER A 162 1.61 11.17 -26.26
CA SER A 162 0.66 12.14 -26.81
C SER A 162 0.93 13.57 -26.33
N LEU A 163 1.63 13.72 -25.19
CA LEU A 163 2.05 15.01 -24.62
C LEU A 163 3.51 15.37 -24.95
N ASN A 164 4.14 14.67 -25.89
CA ASN A 164 5.52 14.88 -26.34
C ASN A 164 6.54 14.91 -25.19
N GLN A 165 6.38 14.01 -24.20
CA GLN A 165 7.36 13.88 -23.12
C GLN A 165 8.63 13.20 -23.65
N THR A 166 9.80 13.82 -23.40
CA THR A 166 11.09 13.28 -23.84
C THR A 166 11.42 11.97 -23.13
N GLU A 167 12.24 11.11 -23.75
CA GLU A 167 12.70 9.84 -23.12
C GLU A 167 13.39 10.11 -21.78
N LYS A 168 14.12 11.22 -21.66
CA LYS A 168 14.75 11.62 -20.41
C LYS A 168 13.71 11.90 -19.32
N LEU A 169 12.66 12.66 -19.60
CA LEU A 169 11.58 12.94 -18.66
C LEU A 169 10.81 11.66 -18.28
N LYS A 170 10.53 10.80 -19.25
CA LYS A 170 9.87 9.51 -18.99
C LYS A 170 10.71 8.66 -18.06
N LYS A 171 12.00 8.55 -18.29
CA LYS A 171 12.93 7.70 -17.52
C LYS A 171 13.23 8.27 -16.13
N TYR A 172 13.46 9.58 -16.01
CA TYR A 172 13.97 10.21 -14.79
C TYR A 172 12.86 10.66 -13.84
N ILE A 173 11.64 10.86 -14.32
CA ILE A 173 10.51 11.36 -13.53
C ILE A 173 9.34 10.39 -13.59
N TRP A 174 8.75 10.22 -14.79
CA TRP A 174 7.45 9.56 -14.90
C TRP A 174 7.46 8.07 -14.55
N ASN A 175 8.50 7.33 -14.98
CA ASN A 175 8.61 5.92 -14.67
C ASN A 175 8.86 5.69 -13.17
N ILE A 176 9.64 6.55 -12.51
CA ILE A 176 9.88 6.47 -11.06
C ILE A 176 8.56 6.68 -10.29
N ILE A 177 7.77 7.70 -10.69
CA ILE A 177 6.47 7.97 -10.06
C ILE A 177 5.49 6.82 -10.34
N SER A 178 5.41 6.33 -11.57
CA SER A 178 4.55 5.21 -11.96
C SER A 178 4.85 3.95 -11.15
N ILE A 179 6.12 3.59 -11.04
CA ILE A 179 6.59 2.45 -10.26
C ILE A 179 6.27 2.64 -8.76
N ALA A 180 6.48 3.83 -8.22
CA ALA A 180 6.22 4.11 -6.81
C ALA A 180 4.73 4.06 -6.45
N THR A 181 3.86 4.54 -7.35
CA THR A 181 2.42 4.69 -7.06
C THR A 181 1.57 3.50 -7.54
N LEU A 182 1.99 2.83 -8.61
CA LEU A 182 1.22 1.79 -9.30
C LEU A 182 1.91 0.41 -9.30
N ASN A 183 3.11 0.30 -8.74
CA ASN A 183 3.93 -0.93 -8.78
C ASN A 183 4.09 -1.48 -10.20
N GLY A 184 4.22 -0.61 -11.20
CA GLY A 184 4.35 -0.97 -12.60
C GLY A 184 4.98 0.13 -13.46
N SER A 185 5.63 -0.26 -14.56
CA SER A 185 6.22 0.66 -15.50
C SER A 185 5.16 1.42 -16.31
N THR A 186 5.51 2.61 -16.83
CA THR A 186 4.64 3.42 -17.69
C THR A 186 4.03 2.66 -18.85
N LYS A 187 4.71 1.62 -19.35
CA LYS A 187 4.29 0.79 -20.50
C LYS A 187 3.11 -0.12 -20.22
N ASN A 188 2.86 -0.46 -18.95
CA ASN A 188 1.94 -1.54 -18.59
C ASN A 188 0.76 -1.10 -17.73
N VAL A 189 0.76 0.12 -17.22
CA VAL A 189 -0.24 0.60 -16.27
C VAL A 189 -1.16 1.65 -16.87
N SER A 190 -2.38 1.74 -16.35
CA SER A 190 -3.46 2.62 -16.80
C SER A 190 -3.11 4.10 -16.61
N ALA A 191 -3.23 4.89 -17.69
CA ALA A 191 -3.12 6.35 -17.64
C ALA A 191 -4.19 6.97 -16.75
N LEU A 192 -5.42 6.49 -16.83
CA LEU A 192 -6.54 7.02 -16.03
C LEU A 192 -6.24 6.97 -14.54
N LEU A 193 -5.81 5.80 -14.03
CA LEU A 193 -5.52 5.64 -12.61
C LEU A 193 -4.31 6.48 -12.20
N PHE A 194 -3.28 6.55 -13.04
CA PHE A 194 -2.10 7.39 -12.81
C PHE A 194 -2.47 8.87 -12.69
N ILE A 195 -3.28 9.38 -13.60
CA ILE A 195 -3.75 10.77 -13.60
C ILE A 195 -4.58 11.08 -12.36
N LYS A 196 -5.49 10.19 -11.96
CA LYS A 196 -6.29 10.34 -10.73
C LYS A 196 -5.38 10.50 -9.49
N ILE A 197 -4.35 9.66 -9.38
CA ILE A 197 -3.39 9.72 -8.27
C ILE A 197 -2.60 11.03 -8.29
N LEU A 198 -2.05 11.43 -9.45
CA LEU A 198 -1.29 12.66 -9.57
C LEU A 198 -2.14 13.90 -9.27
N LYS A 199 -3.43 13.85 -9.62
CA LYS A 199 -4.38 14.93 -9.32
C LYS A 199 -4.53 15.11 -7.81
N GLU A 200 -4.70 14.03 -7.05
CA GLU A 200 -4.77 14.06 -5.59
C GLU A 200 -3.46 14.53 -4.94
N ILE A 201 -2.33 14.03 -5.41
CA ILE A 201 -1.01 14.36 -4.83
C ILE A 201 -0.66 15.83 -5.06
N PHE A 202 -0.84 16.35 -6.28
CA PHE A 202 -0.26 17.62 -6.68
C PHE A 202 -1.25 18.79 -6.74
N PHE A 203 -2.54 18.52 -6.88
CA PHE A 203 -3.56 19.57 -7.03
C PHE A 203 -4.55 19.65 -5.88
N GLY A 204 -4.45 18.75 -4.90
CA GLY A 204 -5.15 18.85 -3.63
C GLY A 204 -4.48 19.86 -2.67
N LYS A 205 -4.56 19.64 -1.36
CA LYS A 205 -3.85 20.47 -0.37
C LYS A 205 -2.34 20.29 -0.51
N LYS A 206 -1.53 21.29 -0.14
CA LYS A 206 -0.05 21.19 -0.13
C LYS A 206 0.46 19.97 0.64
N SER A 207 -0.18 19.64 1.75
CA SER A 207 0.14 18.47 2.57
C SER A 207 -0.05 17.14 1.83
N ASN A 208 -0.90 17.08 0.80
CA ASN A 208 -1.19 15.84 0.07
C ASN A 208 0.05 15.23 -0.58
N SER A 209 1.00 16.07 -1.01
CA SER A 209 2.26 15.63 -1.62
C SER A 209 3.34 15.19 -0.61
N ALA A 210 3.15 15.42 0.69
CA ALA A 210 4.12 15.04 1.70
C ALA A 210 4.26 13.52 1.79
N MET A 211 5.50 13.02 1.82
CA MET A 211 5.77 11.60 2.06
C MET A 211 5.69 11.31 3.56
N ILE A 212 5.10 10.17 3.88
CA ILE A 212 4.91 9.69 5.26
C ILE A 212 5.48 8.28 5.34
N ILE A 213 6.43 8.06 6.24
CA ILE A 213 7.18 6.81 6.35
C ILE A 213 7.03 6.28 7.78
N PRO A 214 6.66 5.00 7.97
CA PRO A 214 6.66 4.37 9.28
C PRO A 214 8.04 4.43 9.95
N ARG A 215 8.11 4.86 11.21
CA ARG A 215 9.31 4.78 12.05
C ARG A 215 9.42 3.42 12.73
N ASN A 216 8.28 2.87 13.13
CA ASN A 216 8.15 1.54 13.72
C ASN A 216 7.74 0.53 12.64
N GLY A 217 7.85 -0.76 12.97
CA GLY A 217 7.35 -1.81 12.10
C GLY A 217 5.84 -1.70 11.84
N LEU A 218 5.43 -2.17 10.67
CA LEU A 218 4.02 -2.11 10.23
C LEU A 218 3.08 -2.85 11.16
N SER A 219 3.52 -3.98 11.75
CA SER A 219 2.73 -4.72 12.74
C SER A 219 2.39 -3.85 13.93
N LYS A 220 3.36 -3.16 14.50
CA LYS A 220 3.15 -2.26 15.64
C LYS A 220 2.28 -1.08 15.27
N LEU A 221 2.51 -0.50 14.09
CA LEU A 221 1.82 0.70 13.63
C LEU A 221 0.34 0.45 13.30
N PHE A 222 0.06 -0.62 12.55
CA PHE A 222 -1.31 -0.86 12.03
C PHE A 222 -2.06 -1.94 12.79
N VAL A 223 -1.37 -3.00 13.25
CA VAL A 223 -2.02 -4.23 13.69
C VAL A 223 -2.22 -4.24 15.21
N GLU A 224 -1.13 -4.13 15.98
CA GLU A 224 -1.20 -4.24 17.45
C GLU A 224 -2.11 -3.15 18.04
N LYS A 225 -1.92 -1.90 17.62
CA LYS A 225 -2.78 -0.78 18.04
C LYS A 225 -4.23 -0.93 17.59
N GLY A 226 -4.45 -1.49 16.38
CA GLY A 226 -5.79 -1.77 15.88
C GLY A 226 -6.49 -2.87 16.69
N ILE A 227 -5.78 -3.95 17.03
CA ILE A 227 -6.30 -5.03 17.88
C ILE A 227 -6.66 -4.48 19.27
N SER A 228 -5.74 -3.75 19.93
CA SER A 228 -6.01 -3.15 21.24
C SER A 228 -7.25 -2.26 21.20
N PHE A 229 -7.38 -1.42 20.18
CA PHE A 229 -8.57 -0.56 20.03
C PHE A 229 -9.87 -1.36 19.90
N ILE A 230 -9.87 -2.44 19.10
CA ILE A 230 -11.05 -3.30 18.92
C ILE A 230 -11.45 -3.93 20.26
N GLU A 231 -10.49 -4.49 21.00
CA GLU A 231 -10.73 -5.22 22.26
C GLU A 231 -11.15 -4.26 23.40
N GLU A 232 -10.53 -3.09 23.51
CA GLU A 232 -10.90 -2.04 24.45
C GLU A 232 -12.34 -1.53 24.24
N ASN A 233 -12.87 -1.62 23.01
CA ASN A 233 -14.24 -1.27 22.67
C ASN A 233 -15.21 -2.48 22.63
N GLY A 234 -14.86 -3.58 23.33
CA GLY A 234 -15.75 -4.74 23.51
C GLY A 234 -15.82 -5.71 22.33
N GLY A 235 -14.99 -5.51 21.30
CA GLY A 235 -14.82 -6.47 20.22
C GLY A 235 -13.91 -7.64 20.61
N ARG A 236 -13.79 -8.64 19.74
CA ARG A 236 -12.92 -9.80 19.95
C ARG A 236 -12.21 -10.22 18.69
N VAL A 237 -10.94 -10.60 18.82
CA VAL A 237 -10.12 -11.10 17.73
C VAL A 237 -9.92 -12.61 17.86
N PHE A 238 -10.26 -13.35 16.80
CA PHE A 238 -10.09 -14.80 16.67
C PHE A 238 -8.99 -15.06 15.63
N ASN A 239 -7.76 -15.19 16.07
CA ASN A 239 -6.66 -15.60 15.22
C ASN A 239 -6.52 -17.13 15.13
N GLN A 240 -5.72 -17.63 14.19
CA GLN A 240 -5.58 -19.08 13.91
C GLN A 240 -6.92 -19.78 13.76
N THR A 241 -7.91 -19.08 13.20
CA THR A 241 -9.30 -19.54 13.16
C THR A 241 -9.91 -19.26 11.80
N GLU A 242 -10.52 -20.28 11.20
CA GLU A 242 -11.20 -20.18 9.91
C GLU A 242 -12.71 -20.28 10.08
N ILE A 243 -13.46 -19.67 9.17
CA ILE A 243 -14.89 -19.93 9.06
C ILE A 243 -15.09 -21.23 8.27
N THR A 244 -15.80 -22.17 8.87
CA THR A 244 -16.09 -23.49 8.28
C THR A 244 -17.49 -23.59 7.69
N ASN A 245 -18.44 -22.80 8.18
CA ASN A 245 -19.82 -22.83 7.69
C ASN A 245 -20.55 -21.50 7.93
N TYR A 246 -21.57 -21.24 7.12
CA TYR A 246 -22.49 -20.11 7.21
C TYR A 246 -23.94 -20.61 7.30
N LYS A 247 -24.70 -20.07 8.24
CA LYS A 247 -26.15 -20.32 8.34
C LYS A 247 -26.89 -19.17 7.67
N ILE A 248 -27.52 -19.49 6.54
CA ILE A 248 -28.24 -18.54 5.71
C ILE A 248 -29.74 -18.64 5.98
N LYS A 249 -30.40 -17.51 6.17
CA LYS A 249 -31.86 -17.40 6.29
C LYS A 249 -32.31 -16.19 5.47
N ARG A 250 -33.30 -16.37 4.58
CA ARG A 250 -33.91 -15.28 3.77
C ARG A 250 -32.89 -14.35 3.12
N ASN A 251 -31.86 -14.94 2.48
CA ASN A 251 -30.78 -14.20 1.81
C ASN A 251 -29.85 -13.37 2.75
N GLU A 252 -29.84 -13.70 4.05
CA GLU A 252 -28.97 -13.11 5.07
C GLU A 252 -28.18 -14.17 5.81
N ILE A 253 -26.97 -13.83 6.25
CA ILE A 253 -26.18 -14.65 7.19
C ILE A 253 -26.62 -14.31 8.61
N SER A 254 -27.01 -15.33 9.37
CA SER A 254 -27.44 -15.20 10.78
C SER A 254 -26.43 -15.79 11.77
N GLU A 255 -25.58 -16.71 11.33
CA GLU A 255 -24.60 -17.41 12.17
C GLU A 255 -23.41 -17.87 11.33
N VAL A 256 -22.21 -17.84 11.88
CA VAL A 256 -21.01 -18.44 11.32
C VAL A 256 -20.42 -19.46 12.27
N SER A 257 -19.88 -20.56 11.73
CA SER A 257 -19.19 -21.60 12.51
C SER A 257 -17.68 -21.47 12.29
N LEU A 258 -16.92 -21.53 13.36
CA LEU A 258 -15.46 -21.40 13.35
C LEU A 258 -14.80 -22.79 13.46
N SER A 259 -13.56 -22.91 12.97
CA SER A 259 -12.77 -24.15 13.01
C SER A 259 -12.51 -24.67 14.44
N ASN A 260 -12.47 -23.79 15.43
CA ASN A 260 -12.36 -24.12 16.85
C ASN A 260 -13.70 -24.56 17.48
N LYS A 261 -14.73 -24.83 16.67
CA LYS A 261 -16.09 -25.24 17.05
C LYS A 261 -16.92 -24.17 17.78
N VAL A 262 -16.47 -22.93 17.83
CA VAL A 262 -17.26 -21.79 18.32
C VAL A 262 -18.27 -21.39 17.23
N LYS A 263 -19.47 -20.98 17.65
CA LYS A 263 -20.49 -20.42 16.76
C LYS A 263 -20.74 -18.98 17.13
N LEU A 264 -20.79 -18.10 16.13
CA LEU A 264 -21.05 -16.68 16.29
C LEU A 264 -22.37 -16.33 15.61
N SER A 265 -23.33 -15.79 16.36
CA SER A 265 -24.50 -15.15 15.74
C SER A 265 -24.16 -13.73 15.35
N THR A 266 -24.71 -13.24 14.22
CA THR A 266 -24.36 -11.93 13.67
C THR A 266 -25.52 -11.33 12.90
N LYS A 267 -25.56 -9.98 12.85
CA LYS A 267 -26.47 -9.19 12.00
C LYS A 267 -25.90 -8.98 10.59
N GLY A 268 -24.58 -9.13 10.41
CA GLY A 268 -23.96 -9.02 9.09
C GLY A 268 -22.52 -9.48 9.05
N LEU A 269 -21.99 -9.58 7.83
CA LEU A 269 -20.66 -10.12 7.54
C LEU A 269 -19.88 -9.18 6.63
N ILE A 270 -18.63 -8.90 6.98
CA ILE A 270 -17.68 -8.22 6.10
C ILE A 270 -16.57 -9.19 5.70
N LEU A 271 -16.41 -9.41 4.40
CA LEU A 271 -15.38 -10.26 3.84
C LEU A 271 -14.19 -9.42 3.40
N ALA A 272 -13.17 -9.35 4.22
CA ALA A 272 -11.93 -8.63 3.98
C ALA A 272 -10.79 -9.56 3.54
N ILE A 273 -11.11 -10.53 2.69
CA ILE A 273 -10.17 -11.52 2.15
C ILE A 273 -9.69 -11.15 0.75
N PRO A 274 -8.51 -11.60 0.31
CA PRO A 274 -8.00 -11.31 -1.02
C PRO A 274 -8.82 -12.02 -2.12
N TYR A 275 -8.85 -11.44 -3.33
CA TYR A 275 -9.62 -11.96 -4.47
C TYR A 275 -9.37 -13.44 -4.78
N TYR A 276 -8.13 -13.90 -4.61
CA TYR A 276 -7.75 -15.29 -4.88
C TYR A 276 -8.24 -16.30 -3.82
N ALA A 277 -8.62 -15.82 -2.64
CA ALA A 277 -9.15 -16.66 -1.57
C ALA A 277 -10.68 -16.86 -1.67
N ILE A 278 -11.38 -16.01 -2.43
CA ILE A 278 -12.84 -16.09 -2.58
C ILE A 278 -13.27 -17.43 -3.15
N LYS A 279 -12.55 -17.97 -4.14
CA LYS A 279 -12.91 -19.23 -4.80
C LYS A 279 -12.96 -20.43 -3.85
N ASN A 280 -12.12 -20.42 -2.82
CA ASN A 280 -12.00 -21.52 -1.84
C ASN A 280 -12.84 -21.30 -0.57
N ASN A 281 -13.51 -20.16 -0.47
CA ASN A 281 -14.36 -19.87 0.68
C ASN A 281 -15.77 -20.40 0.38
N PRO A 282 -16.47 -21.04 1.37
CA PRO A 282 -17.88 -21.44 1.22
C PRO A 282 -18.80 -20.34 0.69
N ILE A 283 -18.39 -19.11 0.81
CA ILE A 283 -19.07 -17.91 0.32
C ILE A 283 -19.06 -17.74 -1.21
N ASN A 284 -18.39 -18.61 -1.94
CA ASN A 284 -18.42 -18.64 -3.41
C ASN A 284 -19.86 -18.72 -3.99
N ILE A 285 -20.82 -19.08 -3.15
CA ILE A 285 -22.26 -19.07 -3.42
C ILE A 285 -22.78 -17.66 -3.78
N PHE A 286 -22.12 -16.59 -3.30
CA PHE A 286 -22.61 -15.20 -3.38
C PHE A 286 -22.09 -14.43 -4.60
N TYR A 287 -21.05 -14.96 -5.26
CA TYR A 287 -20.52 -14.39 -6.49
C TYR A 287 -20.71 -15.33 -7.66
N PRO A 288 -21.53 -14.96 -8.65
CA PRO A 288 -21.71 -15.80 -9.83
C PRO A 288 -20.41 -15.83 -10.63
N LYS A 289 -19.77 -17.00 -10.68
CA LYS A 289 -18.80 -17.47 -11.69
C LYS A 289 -17.72 -16.49 -12.21
N ILE A 290 -17.44 -15.37 -11.51
CA ILE A 290 -16.33 -14.49 -11.91
C ILE A 290 -15.04 -15.13 -11.43
N ASP A 291 -14.20 -15.58 -12.36
CA ASP A 291 -12.84 -15.99 -12.02
C ASP A 291 -11.95 -14.74 -11.93
N PHE A 292 -11.94 -14.14 -10.76
CA PHE A 292 -11.11 -12.96 -10.49
C PHE A 292 -9.62 -13.18 -10.83
N ASN A 293 -9.11 -14.42 -10.73
CA ASN A 293 -7.72 -14.72 -11.05
C ASN A 293 -7.38 -14.51 -12.53
N LYS A 294 -8.36 -14.54 -13.43
CA LYS A 294 -8.15 -14.23 -14.85
C LYS A 294 -7.94 -12.74 -15.12
N HIS A 295 -8.48 -11.89 -14.27
CA HIS A 295 -8.48 -10.44 -14.49
C HIS A 295 -7.43 -9.72 -13.61
N PHE A 296 -7.13 -10.26 -12.43
CA PHE A 296 -6.19 -9.66 -11.50
C PHE A 296 -4.80 -10.30 -11.66
N ILE A 297 -3.96 -9.67 -12.48
CA ILE A 297 -2.56 -10.07 -12.63
C ILE A 297 -1.76 -9.52 -11.44
N SER A 298 -1.08 -10.40 -10.70
CA SER A 298 -0.27 -9.97 -9.57
C SER A 298 1.02 -9.29 -10.02
N SER A 299 1.40 -8.22 -9.32
CA SER A 299 2.69 -7.56 -9.44
C SER A 299 3.50 -7.78 -8.16
N ALA A 300 4.73 -8.29 -8.35
CA ALA A 300 5.62 -8.63 -7.25
C ALA A 300 6.44 -7.41 -6.78
N ILE A 301 6.79 -7.42 -5.49
CA ILE A 301 7.77 -6.50 -4.90
C ILE A 301 8.85 -7.34 -4.22
N ILE A 302 10.10 -6.94 -4.40
CA ILE A 302 11.24 -7.50 -3.68
C ILE A 302 11.83 -6.41 -2.80
N THR A 303 12.02 -6.73 -1.52
CA THR A 303 12.70 -5.85 -0.57
C THR A 303 14.00 -6.52 -0.11
N ILE A 304 15.09 -5.78 -0.20
CA ILE A 304 16.41 -6.21 0.26
C ILE A 304 16.79 -5.37 1.47
N HIS A 305 16.94 -6.01 2.61
CA HIS A 305 17.40 -5.40 3.86
C HIS A 305 18.88 -5.63 4.02
N LEU A 306 19.63 -4.57 4.32
CA LEU A 306 21.09 -4.58 4.45
C LEU A 306 21.50 -3.87 5.75
N TRP A 307 22.43 -4.49 6.48
CA TRP A 307 23.03 -3.92 7.68
C TRP A 307 24.53 -3.71 7.46
N PHE A 308 25.00 -2.48 7.59
CA PHE A 308 26.39 -2.11 7.43
C PHE A 308 26.99 -1.65 8.74
N GLU A 309 28.30 -1.84 8.92
CA GLU A 309 29.08 -1.21 9.96
C GLU A 309 29.34 0.26 9.58
N GLY A 310 29.10 1.16 10.54
CA GLY A 310 29.20 2.60 10.28
C GLY A 310 28.06 3.16 9.41
N LYS A 311 28.18 4.40 8.97
CA LYS A 311 27.16 5.13 8.21
C LYS A 311 27.77 5.74 6.94
N TRP A 312 27.19 5.47 5.80
CA TRP A 312 27.62 6.00 4.50
C TRP A 312 26.47 6.67 3.73
N LEU A 313 25.23 6.43 4.08
CA LEU A 313 24.04 7.06 3.51
C LEU A 313 23.42 8.01 4.54
N ASN A 314 23.29 9.30 4.18
CA ASN A 314 22.76 10.34 5.09
C ASN A 314 21.28 10.62 4.85
N GLU A 315 20.82 10.46 3.61
CA GLU A 315 19.43 10.71 3.22
C GLU A 315 18.51 9.70 3.89
N LYS A 316 17.31 10.14 4.29
CA LYS A 316 16.28 9.25 4.84
C LYS A 316 15.76 8.26 3.79
N PHE A 317 15.65 8.72 2.55
CA PHE A 317 15.28 7.90 1.39
C PHE A 317 15.74 8.56 0.10
N VAL A 318 15.94 7.73 -0.93
CA VAL A 318 16.47 8.13 -2.22
C VAL A 318 15.81 7.32 -3.33
N ALA A 319 15.45 8.00 -4.43
CA ALA A 319 15.04 7.33 -5.66
C ALA A 319 16.28 7.10 -6.55
N LEU A 320 16.44 5.88 -7.07
CA LEU A 320 17.52 5.54 -8.00
C LEU A 320 17.03 5.67 -9.44
N VAL A 321 17.70 6.49 -10.22
CA VAL A 321 17.34 6.77 -11.61
C VAL A 321 17.99 5.75 -12.52
N ASP A 322 17.23 5.18 -13.44
CA ASP A 322 17.73 4.22 -14.43
C ASP A 322 18.43 3.00 -13.79
N SER A 323 17.77 2.42 -12.80
CA SER A 323 18.25 1.27 -12.07
C SER A 323 17.14 0.22 -11.94
N PRO A 324 17.49 -1.08 -11.89
CA PRO A 324 16.54 -2.10 -11.44
C PRO A 324 16.19 -1.96 -9.96
N LEU A 325 17.02 -1.25 -9.17
CA LEU A 325 16.71 -0.85 -7.81
C LEU A 325 15.98 0.49 -7.85
N HIS A 326 14.82 0.61 -7.22
CA HIS A 326 14.00 1.81 -7.39
C HIS A 326 14.17 2.82 -6.24
N TRP A 327 14.14 2.31 -5.00
CA TRP A 327 14.21 3.16 -3.82
C TRP A 327 15.10 2.57 -2.75
N ILE A 328 15.82 3.44 -2.04
CA ILE A 328 16.54 3.11 -0.81
C ILE A 328 15.91 3.89 0.34
N PHE A 329 15.65 3.19 1.45
CA PHE A 329 15.18 3.77 2.70
C PHE A 329 16.22 3.52 3.80
N ASN A 330 16.66 4.58 4.45
CA ASN A 330 17.64 4.55 5.55
C ASN A 330 16.91 4.55 6.89
N HIS A 331 16.61 3.37 7.40
CA HIS A 331 15.92 3.21 8.68
C HIS A 331 16.68 3.84 9.83
N SER A 332 18.02 3.85 9.78
CA SER A 332 18.85 4.48 10.81
C SER A 332 18.72 6.00 10.84
N ALA A 333 18.30 6.63 9.74
CA ALA A 333 18.05 8.06 9.69
C ALA A 333 16.56 8.42 9.88
N ILE A 334 15.65 7.43 9.72
CA ILE A 334 14.21 7.61 9.91
C ILE A 334 13.84 7.41 11.39
N LYS A 335 14.43 6.42 12.06
CA LYS A 335 14.28 6.17 13.50
C LYS A 335 15.18 7.12 14.29
N GLU A 336 14.63 7.83 15.27
CA GLU A 336 15.39 8.86 16.02
C GLU A 336 16.49 8.27 16.92
N ASP A 337 16.23 7.09 17.52
CA ASP A 337 17.13 6.45 18.50
C ASP A 337 17.89 5.23 17.93
N TYR A 338 18.24 5.26 16.64
CA TYR A 338 18.98 4.15 16.06
C TYR A 338 20.46 4.17 16.39
N SER A 339 21.08 2.97 16.50
CA SER A 339 22.50 2.79 16.79
C SER A 339 23.42 3.69 15.94
N GLN A 340 24.45 4.29 16.56
CA GLN A 340 25.43 5.11 15.85
C GLN A 340 26.49 4.27 15.11
N SER A 341 26.75 3.03 15.56
CA SER A 341 27.77 2.15 15.00
C SER A 341 27.33 1.34 13.80
N ARG A 342 26.03 1.33 13.49
CA ARG A 342 25.43 0.49 12.46
C ARG A 342 24.43 1.27 11.62
N GLN A 343 24.37 0.95 10.32
CA GLN A 343 23.35 1.47 9.41
C GLN A 343 22.48 0.34 8.91
N TYR A 344 21.16 0.51 9.02
CA TYR A 344 20.16 -0.36 8.44
C TYR A 344 19.43 0.35 7.32
N ILE A 345 19.49 -0.23 6.12
CA ILE A 345 18.76 0.26 4.94
C ILE A 345 17.89 -0.83 4.35
N SER A 346 16.80 -0.44 3.69
CA SER A 346 16.05 -1.32 2.80
C SER A 346 16.05 -0.78 1.38
N ILE A 347 16.14 -1.68 0.41
CA ILE A 347 16.11 -1.39 -1.03
C ILE A 347 14.88 -2.06 -1.62
N VAL A 348 14.09 -1.31 -2.39
CA VAL A 348 12.83 -1.78 -2.96
C VAL A 348 12.94 -1.92 -4.48
N ILE A 349 12.52 -3.07 -4.97
CA ILE A 349 12.32 -3.37 -6.40
C ILE A 349 10.84 -3.64 -6.61
N SER A 350 10.13 -2.68 -7.16
CA SER A 350 8.71 -2.81 -7.52
C SER A 350 8.55 -3.37 -8.93
N GLY A 351 7.39 -3.98 -9.25
CA GLY A 351 7.18 -4.61 -10.55
C GLY A 351 8.15 -5.75 -10.83
N ALA A 352 8.58 -6.45 -9.79
CA ALA A 352 9.72 -7.39 -9.80
C ALA A 352 9.41 -8.78 -10.40
N ASN A 353 8.38 -8.90 -11.25
CA ASN A 353 7.92 -10.19 -11.78
C ASN A 353 9.03 -11.00 -12.50
N LEU A 354 9.93 -10.31 -13.21
CA LEU A 354 11.07 -10.95 -13.88
C LEU A 354 12.16 -11.47 -12.93
N LEU A 355 12.23 -10.91 -11.72
CA LEU A 355 13.25 -11.27 -10.74
C LEU A 355 12.75 -12.27 -9.69
N ILE A 356 11.45 -12.53 -9.63
CA ILE A 356 10.84 -13.34 -8.57
C ILE A 356 11.30 -14.81 -8.60
N SER A 357 11.68 -15.33 -9.76
CA SER A 357 12.22 -16.68 -9.95
C SER A 357 13.68 -16.82 -9.51
N LYS A 358 14.46 -15.72 -9.50
CA LYS A 358 15.88 -15.75 -9.07
C LYS A 358 16.00 -16.14 -7.60
N SER A 359 17.11 -16.78 -7.24
CA SER A 359 17.42 -17.07 -5.83
C SER A 359 17.64 -15.78 -5.02
N LYS A 360 17.52 -15.87 -3.69
CA LYS A 360 17.78 -14.72 -2.80
C LYS A 360 19.23 -14.24 -2.93
N SER A 361 20.19 -15.16 -3.11
CA SER A 361 21.61 -14.83 -3.29
C SER A 361 21.88 -14.12 -4.62
N GLU A 362 21.25 -14.54 -5.72
CA GLU A 362 21.38 -13.84 -7.00
C GLU A 362 20.83 -12.41 -6.92
N ILE A 363 19.67 -12.22 -6.27
CA ILE A 363 19.08 -10.89 -6.06
C ILE A 363 20.00 -10.04 -5.20
N PHE A 364 20.52 -10.58 -4.10
CA PHE A 364 21.48 -9.90 -3.23
C PHE A 364 22.74 -9.47 -4.01
N ASN A 365 23.39 -10.39 -4.74
CA ASN A 365 24.60 -10.09 -5.51
C ASN A 365 24.36 -9.02 -6.59
N MET A 366 23.20 -9.08 -7.28
CA MET A 366 22.79 -8.05 -8.23
C MET A 366 22.63 -6.70 -7.51
N THR A 367 22.00 -6.70 -6.33
CA THR A 367 21.74 -5.49 -5.54
C THR A 367 23.04 -4.82 -5.11
N ILE A 368 24.02 -5.56 -4.59
CA ILE A 368 25.31 -5.00 -4.16
C ILE A 368 26.05 -4.39 -5.36
N LYS A 369 26.17 -5.14 -6.46
CA LYS A 369 26.82 -4.65 -7.69
C LYS A 369 26.17 -3.38 -8.24
N GLU A 370 24.86 -3.30 -8.18
CA GLU A 370 24.14 -2.11 -8.66
C GLU A 370 24.28 -0.94 -7.69
N LEU A 371 24.18 -1.18 -6.37
CA LEU A 371 24.32 -0.17 -5.33
C LEU A 371 25.69 0.55 -5.42
N GLU A 372 26.77 -0.18 -5.67
CA GLU A 372 28.11 0.38 -5.81
C GLU A 372 28.26 1.36 -6.99
N LYS A 373 27.44 1.25 -8.04
CA LYS A 373 27.42 2.19 -9.16
C LYS A 373 26.84 3.56 -8.76
N PHE A 374 25.96 3.57 -7.78
CA PHE A 374 25.32 4.80 -7.25
C PHE A 374 26.07 5.36 -6.04
N TYR A 375 26.63 4.49 -5.21
CA TYR A 375 27.36 4.80 -4.00
C TYR A 375 28.69 4.03 -3.95
N PRO A 376 29.73 4.47 -4.69
CA PRO A 376 31.02 3.76 -4.72
C PRO A 376 31.66 3.60 -3.34
N THR A 377 31.38 4.50 -2.40
CA THR A 377 31.88 4.46 -1.02
C THR A 377 31.26 3.34 -0.17
N SER A 378 30.11 2.79 -0.57
CA SER A 378 29.43 1.73 0.16
C SER A 378 30.29 0.49 0.33
N LYS A 379 31.18 0.19 -0.65
CA LYS A 379 32.13 -0.92 -0.60
C LYS A 379 33.17 -0.83 0.52
N ASN A 380 33.41 0.38 1.06
CA ASN A 380 34.36 0.62 2.16
C ASN A 380 33.76 0.27 3.52
N HIS A 381 32.49 -0.06 3.58
CA HIS A 381 31.77 -0.40 4.80
C HIS A 381 31.45 -1.90 4.83
N LYS A 382 31.79 -2.54 5.94
CA LYS A 382 31.57 -3.98 6.10
C LYS A 382 30.06 -4.27 6.16
N LEU A 383 29.59 -5.15 5.29
CA LEU A 383 28.24 -5.70 5.37
C LEU A 383 28.19 -6.70 6.54
N LEU A 384 27.28 -6.44 7.48
CA LEU A 384 27.11 -7.25 8.69
C LEU A 384 26.07 -8.34 8.54
N ASP A 385 24.99 -8.05 7.76
CA ASP A 385 23.89 -8.97 7.50
C ASP A 385 23.04 -8.52 6.31
N TRP A 386 22.30 -9.45 5.72
CA TRP A 386 21.34 -9.15 4.67
C TRP A 386 20.14 -10.08 4.69
N LYS A 387 19.01 -9.60 4.19
CA LYS A 387 17.80 -10.39 4.02
C LYS A 387 17.03 -9.98 2.77
N VAL A 388 16.58 -10.94 1.97
CA VAL A 388 15.75 -10.71 0.79
C VAL A 388 14.36 -11.27 1.05
N ILE A 389 13.35 -10.42 0.91
CA ILE A 389 11.93 -10.75 1.00
C ILE A 389 11.32 -10.62 -0.38
N LYS A 390 10.59 -11.63 -0.80
CA LYS A 390 9.93 -11.71 -2.10
C LYS A 390 8.43 -11.80 -1.90
N GLU A 391 7.72 -10.68 -2.03
CA GLU A 391 6.27 -10.67 -2.00
C GLU A 391 5.73 -10.85 -3.43
N LYS A 392 5.31 -12.08 -3.73
CA LYS A 392 4.85 -12.47 -5.07
C LYS A 392 3.53 -11.82 -5.47
N ARG A 393 2.67 -11.54 -4.50
CA ARG A 393 1.34 -10.95 -4.67
C ARG A 393 1.24 -9.64 -3.90
N ALA A 394 2.24 -8.77 -4.09
CA ALA A 394 2.29 -7.49 -3.38
C ALA A 394 1.09 -6.60 -3.72
N THR A 395 0.80 -6.49 -5.02
CA THR A 395 -0.35 -5.75 -5.55
C THR A 395 -0.99 -6.53 -6.70
N PHE A 396 -2.16 -6.12 -7.14
CA PHE A 396 -2.56 -6.38 -8.53
C PHE A 396 -1.94 -5.32 -9.45
N SER A 397 -1.66 -5.69 -10.69
CA SER A 397 -1.18 -4.75 -11.72
C SER A 397 -2.38 -3.93 -12.24
N PRO A 398 -2.36 -2.59 -12.14
CA PRO A 398 -3.45 -1.73 -12.60
C PRO A 398 -3.41 -1.54 -14.12
N THR A 399 -3.66 -2.62 -14.86
CA THR A 399 -3.69 -2.63 -16.32
C THR A 399 -4.92 -1.93 -16.89
N ILE A 400 -4.88 -1.61 -18.17
CA ILE A 400 -6.01 -1.06 -18.90
C ILE A 400 -7.23 -1.97 -18.76
N GLY A 401 -8.38 -1.38 -18.47
CA GLY A 401 -9.66 -2.07 -18.38
C GLY A 401 -9.87 -2.93 -17.14
N LEU A 402 -8.93 -2.93 -16.16
CA LEU A 402 -9.08 -3.70 -14.93
C LEU A 402 -10.26 -3.19 -14.07
N ASP A 403 -10.50 -1.89 -14.04
CA ASP A 403 -11.50 -1.28 -13.14
C ASP A 403 -12.92 -1.82 -13.33
N LYS A 404 -13.28 -2.23 -14.55
CA LYS A 404 -14.58 -2.88 -14.85
C LYS A 404 -14.77 -4.24 -14.15
N TRP A 405 -13.69 -4.88 -13.73
CA TRP A 405 -13.70 -6.18 -13.04
C TRP A 405 -13.61 -6.04 -11.52
N ARG A 406 -13.39 -4.84 -11.01
CA ARG A 406 -13.33 -4.57 -9.57
C ARG A 406 -14.75 -4.51 -9.01
N PRO A 407 -15.14 -5.44 -8.12
CA PRO A 407 -16.50 -5.50 -7.62
C PRO A 407 -16.80 -4.33 -6.66
N SER A 408 -18.07 -3.94 -6.60
CA SER A 408 -18.60 -3.13 -5.51
C SER A 408 -18.44 -3.84 -4.16
N ALA A 409 -18.49 -3.09 -3.07
CA ALA A 409 -18.55 -3.66 -1.74
C ALA A 409 -19.88 -4.38 -1.45
N ILE A 410 -20.95 -4.06 -2.18
CA ILE A 410 -22.27 -4.68 -2.05
C ILE A 410 -22.25 -6.04 -2.75
N THR A 411 -22.78 -7.07 -2.08
CA THR A 411 -22.94 -8.41 -2.62
C THR A 411 -24.41 -8.70 -2.99
N LYS A 412 -24.69 -9.92 -3.45
CA LYS A 412 -26.07 -10.40 -3.65
C LYS A 412 -26.82 -10.70 -2.35
N MET A 413 -26.07 -10.90 -1.27
CA MET A 413 -26.63 -11.08 0.07
C MET A 413 -26.91 -9.72 0.69
N GLU A 414 -28.01 -9.60 1.41
CA GLU A 414 -28.45 -8.32 1.96
C GLU A 414 -27.53 -7.78 3.06
N ASN A 415 -26.90 -8.67 3.82
CA ASN A 415 -26.05 -8.30 4.98
C ASN A 415 -24.59 -8.77 4.85
N VAL A 416 -24.11 -8.99 3.61
CA VAL A 416 -22.72 -9.39 3.34
C VAL A 416 -22.03 -8.35 2.47
N PHE A 417 -20.91 -7.82 2.93
CA PHE A 417 -20.15 -6.79 2.26
C PHE A 417 -18.71 -7.23 1.99
N LEU A 418 -18.12 -6.73 0.90
CA LEU A 418 -16.72 -6.97 0.55
C LEU A 418 -15.82 -5.82 0.98
N ALA A 419 -14.64 -6.17 1.45
CA ALA A 419 -13.53 -5.25 1.63
C ALA A 419 -12.24 -5.84 1.05
N GLY A 420 -11.32 -4.97 0.65
CA GLY A 420 -10.04 -5.32 0.07
C GLY A 420 -9.63 -4.27 -0.97
N ASP A 421 -8.32 -4.05 -1.11
CA ASP A 421 -7.78 -3.13 -2.12
C ASP A 421 -8.20 -3.45 -3.55
N TRP A 422 -8.63 -4.68 -3.80
CA TRP A 422 -9.12 -5.18 -5.09
C TRP A 422 -10.58 -4.84 -5.38
N THR A 423 -11.37 -4.38 -4.41
CA THR A 423 -12.72 -3.85 -4.63
C THR A 423 -12.66 -2.47 -5.28
N ASN A 424 -13.78 -1.99 -5.81
CA ASN A 424 -13.83 -0.72 -6.53
C ASN A 424 -13.74 0.50 -5.61
N THR A 425 -12.55 0.78 -5.10
CA THR A 425 -12.24 1.96 -4.28
C THR A 425 -11.82 3.19 -5.09
N GLN A 426 -11.68 3.07 -6.41
CA GLN A 426 -11.09 4.05 -7.32
C GLN A 426 -9.60 4.34 -7.03
N LEU A 427 -8.94 3.52 -6.20
CA LEU A 427 -7.53 3.62 -5.84
C LEU A 427 -6.76 2.37 -6.30
N PRO A 428 -5.44 2.45 -6.51
CA PRO A 428 -4.62 1.28 -6.76
C PRO A 428 -4.53 0.35 -5.54
N ALA A 429 -3.86 -0.78 -5.69
CA ALA A 429 -3.57 -1.70 -4.59
C ALA A 429 -2.56 -1.08 -3.62
N THR A 430 -3.04 -0.31 -2.67
CA THR A 430 -2.26 0.40 -1.66
C THR A 430 -2.88 0.18 -0.27
N ILE A 431 -2.15 0.56 0.78
CA ILE A 431 -2.71 0.61 2.15
C ILE A 431 -3.96 1.50 2.18
N GLU A 432 -3.92 2.66 1.50
CA GLU A 432 -5.07 3.57 1.40
C GLU A 432 -6.28 2.89 0.76
N GLY A 433 -6.08 2.20 -0.38
CA GLY A 433 -7.14 1.44 -1.03
C GLY A 433 -7.72 0.35 -0.12
N GLY A 434 -6.85 -0.34 0.62
CA GLY A 434 -7.26 -1.37 1.58
C GLY A 434 -8.10 -0.81 2.73
N ILE A 435 -7.62 0.23 3.40
CA ILE A 435 -8.31 0.87 4.55
C ILE A 435 -9.63 1.51 4.11
N LYS A 436 -9.60 2.26 2.99
CA LYS A 436 -10.82 2.84 2.41
C LYS A 436 -11.88 1.79 2.12
N SER A 437 -11.49 0.64 1.59
CA SER A 437 -12.43 -0.46 1.32
C SER A 437 -13.11 -0.98 2.59
N GLY A 438 -12.36 -1.08 3.69
CA GLY A 438 -12.89 -1.46 4.99
C GLY A 438 -13.89 -0.44 5.53
N PHE A 439 -13.58 0.85 5.44
CA PHE A 439 -14.51 1.92 5.84
C PHE A 439 -15.78 1.94 4.98
N ILE A 440 -15.67 1.70 3.66
CA ILE A 440 -16.83 1.60 2.78
C ILE A 440 -17.74 0.44 3.21
N ALA A 441 -17.17 -0.76 3.40
CA ALA A 441 -17.93 -1.93 3.82
C ALA A 441 -18.57 -1.75 5.21
N ALA A 442 -17.87 -1.11 6.14
CA ALA A 442 -18.37 -0.80 7.48
C ALA A 442 -19.55 0.19 7.45
N LYS A 443 -19.46 1.25 6.65
CA LYS A 443 -20.57 2.21 6.47
C LYS A 443 -21.81 1.56 5.86
N LEU A 444 -21.65 0.73 4.84
CA LEU A 444 -22.75 -0.01 4.23
C LEU A 444 -23.43 -0.95 5.22
N PHE A 445 -22.65 -1.62 6.08
CA PHE A 445 -23.19 -2.40 7.18
C PHE A 445 -23.98 -1.54 8.17
N GLU A 446 -23.42 -0.40 8.60
CA GLU A 446 -24.08 0.55 9.53
C GLU A 446 -25.41 1.04 8.93
N GLU A 447 -25.45 1.46 7.68
CA GLU A 447 -26.65 1.87 6.96
C GLU A 447 -27.72 0.77 6.93
N LYS A 448 -27.33 -0.48 6.65
CA LYS A 448 -28.25 -1.62 6.63
C LYS A 448 -28.87 -1.87 8.00
N VAL A 449 -28.08 -1.84 9.08
CA VAL A 449 -28.54 -2.17 10.44
C VAL A 449 -29.39 -1.06 11.05
N THR A 450 -29.15 0.22 10.67
CA THR A 450 -29.93 1.37 11.17
C THR A 450 -31.28 1.53 10.45
N THR A 451 -31.48 0.87 9.31
CA THR A 451 -32.74 0.93 8.54
C THR A 451 -33.79 -0.06 9.04
N TYR A 452 -33.46 -0.91 9.99
CA TYR A 452 -34.33 -1.86 10.69
C TYR A 452 -34.46 -1.54 12.17
#